data_3bd795d93e71f8f98a7fbbda5f4e7e9c
#
_entry.id   3bd795d93e71f8f98a7fbbda5f4e7e9c
#
_cell.length_a   1.000
_cell.length_b   1.000
_cell.length_c   1.000
_cell.angle_alpha   90.00
_cell.angle_beta   90.00
_cell.angle_gamma   90.00
#
_symmetry.space_group_name_H-M   'P 1'
#
loop_
_entity.id
_entity.type
_entity.pdbx_description
1 polymer ?
#
loop_
_entity_poly.entity_id
_entity_poly.type
_entity_poly.pdbx_seq_one_letter_code
_entity_poly.pdbx_strand_id
1 'polypeptide(L)'
;MSQEIAVIGSPEFTTGFKLAGVRRNESIQEEEKSQKLDAVVEEVLVDKDIGIVVMHQDDLTYLSRGVRKSVEESVEPTVVTLGSVESSGLREQIKRAIGIDLMSD
;
A
#
# COMPACT_ATOMS: atom_id res chain seq x y z
N MET A 1 5.70 10.41 -21.97
CA MET A 1 4.51 9.98 -21.28
C MET A 1 4.80 9.73 -19.84
N SER A 2 4.13 10.46 -19.01
CA SER A 2 4.33 10.31 -17.59
C SER A 2 3.32 9.29 -17.04
N GLN A 3 3.83 8.37 -16.25
CA GLN A 3 2.99 7.45 -15.52
C GLN A 3 2.69 8.04 -14.16
N GLU A 4 1.52 7.75 -13.66
CA GLU A 4 1.08 8.29 -12.39
C GLU A 4 1.27 7.28 -11.26
N ILE A 5 1.25 7.82 -10.05
CA ILE A 5 1.27 7.02 -8.84
C ILE A 5 -0.18 6.89 -8.37
N ALA A 6 -0.61 5.68 -8.10
CA ALA A 6 -1.93 5.43 -7.53
C ALA A 6 -1.75 4.97 -6.08
N VAL A 7 -2.56 5.50 -5.19
CA VAL A 7 -2.54 5.11 -3.79
C VAL A 7 -3.89 4.49 -3.45
N ILE A 8 -3.87 3.31 -2.88
CA ILE A 8 -5.08 2.58 -2.50
C ILE A 8 -5.04 2.31 -1.00
N GLY A 9 -6.08 2.66 -0.30
CA GLY A 9 -6.14 2.41 1.13
C GLY A 9 -7.28 3.12 1.80
N SER A 10 -7.25 3.14 3.12
CA SER A 10 -8.26 3.86 3.88
C SER A 10 -8.12 5.36 3.67
N PRO A 11 -9.17 6.14 3.97
CA PRO A 11 -9.11 7.58 3.77
C PRO A 11 -7.93 8.26 4.47
N GLU A 12 -7.57 7.77 5.66
CA GLU A 12 -6.45 8.35 6.38
C GLU A 12 -5.15 8.15 5.63
N PHE A 13 -4.98 6.97 5.05
CA PHE A 13 -3.79 6.63 4.31
C PHE A 13 -3.69 7.44 3.03
N THR A 14 -4.78 7.49 2.26
CA THR A 14 -4.77 8.19 0.97
C THR A 14 -4.67 9.71 1.14
N THR A 15 -5.26 10.24 2.20
CA THR A 15 -5.24 11.69 2.42
C THR A 15 -3.82 12.21 2.54
N GLY A 16 -2.95 11.48 3.24
CA GLY A 16 -1.56 11.89 3.36
C GLY A 16 -0.88 12.03 2.02
N PHE A 17 -1.10 11.06 1.14
CA PHE A 17 -0.49 11.09 -0.19
C PHE A 17 -1.14 12.14 -1.07
N LYS A 18 -2.43 12.35 -0.93
CA LYS A 18 -3.12 13.38 -1.69
C LYS A 18 -2.55 14.76 -1.36
N LEU A 19 -2.29 15.01 -0.10
CA LEU A 19 -1.69 16.27 0.31
C LEU A 19 -0.27 16.44 -0.21
N ALA A 20 0.41 15.33 -0.46
CA ALA A 20 1.75 15.35 -1.02
C ALA A 20 1.75 15.51 -2.55
N GLY A 21 0.57 15.55 -3.18
CA GLY A 21 0.49 15.79 -4.60
C GLY A 21 0.08 14.61 -5.46
N VAL A 22 -0.19 13.45 -4.86
CA VAL A 22 -0.63 12.29 -5.62
C VAL A 22 -2.07 12.52 -6.09
N ARG A 23 -2.30 12.32 -7.39
CA ARG A 23 -3.61 12.58 -7.97
C ARG A 23 -4.56 11.40 -7.93
N ARG A 24 -4.05 10.20 -8.16
CA ARG A 24 -4.90 9.02 -8.21
C ARG A 24 -4.96 8.39 -6.82
N ASN A 25 -6.04 8.61 -6.12
CA ASN A 25 -6.24 8.10 -4.77
C ASN A 25 -7.55 7.32 -4.73
N GLU A 26 -7.47 6.05 -4.33
CA GLU A 26 -8.64 5.21 -4.18
C GLU A 26 -8.86 4.97 -2.70
N SER A 27 -9.79 5.70 -2.13
CA SER A 27 -10.08 5.59 -0.69
C SER A 27 -11.19 4.57 -0.47
N ILE A 28 -10.93 3.61 0.39
CA ILE A 28 -11.88 2.55 0.71
C ILE A 28 -11.99 2.46 2.22
N GLN A 29 -13.22 2.55 2.73
CA GLN A 29 -13.45 2.44 4.15
C GLN A 29 -13.10 1.05 4.64
N GLU A 30 -12.64 0.96 5.89
CA GLU A 30 -12.24 -0.31 6.47
C GLU A 30 -13.30 -1.39 6.32
N GLU A 31 -14.55 -1.03 6.58
CA GLU A 31 -15.63 -2.00 6.54
C GLU A 31 -15.98 -2.45 5.12
N GLU A 32 -15.46 -1.77 4.13
CA GLU A 32 -15.72 -2.12 2.73
C GLU A 32 -14.55 -2.82 2.05
N LYS A 33 -13.42 -2.90 2.71
CA LYS A 33 -12.23 -3.47 2.08
C LYS A 33 -12.40 -4.93 1.66
N SER A 34 -13.07 -5.72 2.47
CA SER A 34 -13.25 -7.14 2.14
C SER A 34 -14.13 -7.34 0.91
N GLN A 35 -14.95 -6.34 0.57
CA GLN A 35 -15.87 -6.45 -0.57
C GLN A 35 -15.37 -5.73 -1.80
N LYS A 36 -14.69 -4.61 -1.63
CA LYS A 36 -14.36 -3.71 -2.74
C LYS A 36 -12.89 -3.66 -3.11
N LEU A 37 -12.02 -4.02 -2.20
CA LEU A 37 -10.59 -3.82 -2.44
C LEU A 37 -10.08 -4.62 -3.63
N ASP A 38 -10.54 -5.87 -3.78
CA ASP A 38 -10.13 -6.70 -4.91
C ASP A 38 -10.41 -6.01 -6.24
N ALA A 39 -11.63 -5.51 -6.40
CA ALA A 39 -12.02 -4.90 -7.67
C ALA A 39 -11.22 -3.63 -7.95
N VAL A 40 -10.98 -2.83 -6.92
CA VAL A 40 -10.23 -1.59 -7.09
C VAL A 40 -8.78 -1.90 -7.46
N VAL A 41 -8.18 -2.86 -6.79
CA VAL A 41 -6.79 -3.23 -7.08
C VAL A 41 -6.67 -3.77 -8.51
N GLU A 42 -7.59 -4.64 -8.91
CA GLU A 42 -7.55 -5.17 -10.26
C GLU A 42 -7.68 -4.08 -11.31
N GLU A 43 -8.56 -3.12 -11.06
CA GLU A 43 -8.75 -2.01 -12.00
C GLU A 43 -7.48 -1.18 -12.13
N VAL A 44 -6.83 -0.91 -11.02
CA VAL A 44 -5.60 -0.10 -11.04
C VAL A 44 -4.45 -0.86 -11.69
N LEU A 45 -4.36 -2.17 -11.45
CA LEU A 45 -3.27 -2.96 -12.01
C LEU A 45 -3.31 -3.03 -13.54
N VAL A 46 -4.47 -2.90 -14.13
CA VAL A 46 -4.58 -2.95 -15.59
C VAL A 46 -4.59 -1.56 -16.24
N ASP A 47 -4.51 -0.52 -15.43
CA ASP A 47 -4.50 0.85 -15.94
C ASP A 47 -3.10 1.20 -16.41
N LYS A 48 -2.96 1.44 -17.71
CA LYS A 48 -1.67 1.70 -18.31
C LYS A 48 -1.07 3.04 -17.95
N ASP A 49 -1.88 3.93 -17.40
CA ASP A 49 -1.38 5.23 -16.98
C ASP A 49 -0.74 5.19 -15.60
N ILE A 50 -0.87 4.08 -14.90
CA ILE A 50 -0.32 3.94 -13.57
C ILE A 50 1.01 3.20 -13.64
N GLY A 51 2.04 3.81 -13.09
CA GLY A 51 3.38 3.21 -13.05
C GLY A 51 3.74 2.63 -11.69
N ILE A 52 3.18 3.20 -10.63
CA ILE A 52 3.45 2.75 -9.27
C ILE A 52 2.13 2.73 -8.50
N VAL A 53 1.92 1.64 -7.76
CA VAL A 53 0.76 1.51 -6.87
C VAL A 53 1.29 1.44 -5.44
N VAL A 54 0.76 2.27 -4.57
CA VAL A 54 1.15 2.29 -3.17
C VAL A 54 -0.03 1.79 -2.34
N MET A 55 0.22 0.78 -1.52
CA MET A 55 -0.80 0.21 -0.65
C MET A 55 -0.24 0.00 0.75
N HIS A 56 -1.12 -0.08 1.72
CA HIS A 56 -0.71 -0.44 3.06
C HIS A 56 -0.54 -1.96 3.13
N GLN A 57 0.51 -2.41 3.76
CA GLN A 57 0.81 -3.84 3.84
C GLN A 57 -0.34 -4.64 4.44
N ASP A 58 -0.99 -4.10 5.46
CA ASP A 58 -2.10 -4.80 6.12
C ASP A 58 -3.28 -5.03 5.18
N ASP A 59 -3.43 -4.20 4.15
CA ASP A 59 -4.54 -4.32 3.23
C ASP A 59 -4.43 -5.54 2.34
N LEU A 60 -3.24 -6.11 2.22
CA LEU A 60 -3.06 -7.31 1.42
C LEU A 60 -3.88 -8.48 1.96
N THR A 61 -4.19 -8.46 3.25
CA THR A 61 -4.97 -9.53 3.86
C THR A 61 -6.42 -9.54 3.38
N TYR A 62 -6.90 -8.42 2.85
CA TYR A 62 -8.26 -8.32 2.32
C TYR A 62 -8.36 -8.82 0.89
N LEU A 63 -7.25 -9.04 0.23
CA LEU A 63 -7.26 -9.45 -1.17
C LEU A 63 -7.48 -10.94 -1.30
N SER A 64 -8.19 -11.35 -2.34
CA SER A 64 -8.31 -12.75 -2.66
C SER A 64 -6.94 -13.28 -3.08
N ARG A 65 -6.81 -14.60 -3.08
CA ARG A 65 -5.54 -15.23 -3.43
C ARG A 65 -5.10 -14.82 -4.84
N GLY A 66 -6.04 -14.78 -5.78
CA GLY A 66 -5.73 -14.44 -7.16
C GLY A 66 -5.25 -13.01 -7.30
N VAL A 67 -5.94 -12.07 -6.64
CA VAL A 67 -5.56 -10.67 -6.72
C VAL A 67 -4.24 -10.43 -5.99
N ARG A 68 -4.05 -11.09 -4.85
CA ARG A 68 -2.79 -10.96 -4.12
C ARG A 68 -1.61 -11.43 -4.97
N LYS A 69 -1.81 -12.53 -5.68
CA LYS A 69 -0.77 -13.05 -6.56
C LYS A 69 -0.48 -12.06 -7.68
N SER A 70 -1.52 -11.45 -8.24
CA SER A 70 -1.34 -10.44 -9.27
C SER A 70 -0.53 -9.25 -8.76
N VAL A 71 -0.78 -8.84 -7.52
CA VAL A 71 -0.02 -7.76 -6.90
C VAL A 71 1.45 -8.15 -6.76
N GLU A 72 1.71 -9.36 -6.27
CA GLU A 72 3.07 -9.80 -6.04
C GLU A 72 3.87 -9.97 -7.32
N GLU A 73 3.20 -10.33 -8.40
CA GLU A 73 3.87 -10.57 -9.68
C GLU A 73 3.88 -9.35 -10.59
N SER A 74 3.21 -8.28 -10.20
CA SER A 74 3.10 -7.11 -11.06
C SER A 74 4.44 -6.40 -11.19
N VAL A 75 4.87 -6.20 -12.41
CA VAL A 75 6.09 -5.47 -12.71
C VAL A 75 5.74 -4.06 -13.17
N GLU A 76 4.64 -3.94 -13.89
CA GLU A 76 4.15 -2.65 -14.37
C GLU A 76 2.63 -2.64 -14.29
N PRO A 77 2.07 -1.93 -13.33
CA PRO A 77 2.74 -1.04 -12.37
C PRO A 77 3.50 -1.80 -11.30
N THR A 78 4.52 -1.17 -10.75
CA THR A 78 5.22 -1.71 -9.60
C THR A 78 4.38 -1.44 -8.35
N VAL A 79 4.14 -2.47 -7.56
CA VAL A 79 3.36 -2.31 -6.33
C VAL A 79 4.30 -2.18 -5.16
N VAL A 80 4.16 -1.08 -4.44
CA VAL A 80 4.95 -0.80 -3.24
C VAL A 80 4.03 -0.90 -2.04
N THR A 81 4.38 -1.74 -1.08
CA THR A 81 3.59 -1.85 0.14
C THR A 81 4.34 -1.20 1.29
N LEU A 82 3.63 -0.36 2.02
CA LEU A 82 4.20 0.34 3.17
C LEU A 82 3.61 -0.24 4.44
N GLY A 83 4.48 -0.57 5.38
CA GLY A 83 4.03 -1.04 6.67
C GLY A 83 3.88 0.10 7.63
N SER A 84 3.06 -0.13 8.66
CA SER A 84 2.92 0.83 9.73
C SER A 84 4.06 0.61 10.71
N VAL A 85 4.65 1.71 11.20
CA VAL A 85 5.65 1.60 12.27
C VAL A 85 5.05 0.99 13.52
N GLU A 86 3.75 0.98 13.59
CA GLU A 86 3.05 0.42 14.74
C GLU A 86 2.73 -1.05 14.59
N SER A 87 2.90 -1.60 13.39
CA SER A 87 2.72 -3.03 13.22
C SER A 87 3.85 -3.72 13.99
N SER A 88 3.50 -4.78 14.69
CA SER A 88 4.43 -5.38 15.64
C SER A 88 5.74 -5.86 15.02
N GLY A 89 5.66 -6.46 13.85
CA GLY A 89 6.86 -6.99 13.22
C GLY A 89 7.83 -5.90 12.78
N LEU A 90 7.31 -4.91 12.10
CA LEU A 90 8.14 -3.82 11.62
C LEU A 90 8.69 -3.01 12.77
N ARG A 91 7.86 -2.75 13.77
CA ARG A 91 8.28 -1.98 14.92
C ARG A 91 9.44 -2.65 15.65
N GLU A 92 9.36 -3.96 15.80
CA GLU A 92 10.41 -4.70 16.46
C GLU A 92 11.69 -4.69 15.66
N GLN A 93 11.60 -4.79 14.37
CA GLN A 93 12.78 -4.74 13.51
C GLN A 93 13.46 -3.38 13.60
N ILE A 94 12.68 -2.33 13.58
CA ILE A 94 13.23 -0.99 13.68
C ILE A 94 13.85 -0.77 15.05
N LYS A 95 13.20 -1.24 16.10
CA LYS A 95 13.74 -1.14 17.45
C LYS A 95 15.05 -1.89 17.56
N ARG A 96 15.11 -3.07 16.97
CA ARG A 96 16.30 -3.90 17.07
C ARG A 96 17.46 -3.26 16.30
N ALA A 97 17.17 -2.69 15.14
CA ALA A 97 18.19 -2.09 14.30
C ALA A 97 18.69 -0.75 14.83
N ILE A 98 17.77 0.07 15.34
CA ILE A 98 18.10 1.42 15.79
C ILE A 98 18.28 1.45 17.31
N GLY A 99 17.41 0.74 18.01
CA GLY A 99 17.38 0.77 19.45
C GLY A 99 18.62 0.22 20.10
N ILE A 100 19.29 -0.70 19.44
CA ILE A 100 20.52 -1.26 19.99
C ILE A 100 21.54 -0.16 20.17
N ASP A 101 21.68 0.68 19.17
CA ASP A 101 22.63 1.79 19.26
C ASP A 101 22.21 2.82 20.29
N LEU A 102 20.92 3.12 20.34
CA LEU A 102 20.43 4.11 21.27
C LEU A 102 20.41 3.63 22.70
N MET A 103 20.12 2.36 22.88
CA MET A 103 19.97 1.81 24.22
C MET A 103 21.27 1.31 24.81
N SER A 104 22.27 1.16 23.99
CA SER A 104 23.57 0.77 24.49
C SER A 104 24.33 1.97 25.07
N ASP A 105 23.77 3.13 24.92
CA ASP A 105 24.37 4.34 25.50
C ASP A 105 24.07 4.47 26.99
#